data_acc1036c2bf58436c66878b0b6e44869
#
_entry.id   acc1036c2bf58436c66878b0b6e44869
#
_cell.length_a   1.000
_cell.length_b   1.000
_cell.length_c   1.000
_cell.angle_alpha   90.00
_cell.angle_beta   90.00
_cell.angle_gamma   90.00
#
_symmetry.space_group_name_H-M   'P 1'
#
loop_
_entity.id
_entity.type
_entity.pdbx_description
1 polymer ?
#
loop_
_entity_poly.entity_id
_entity_poly.type
_entity_poly.pdbx_seq_one_letter_code
_entity_poly.pdbx_strand_id
1 'polypeptide(L)'
;DLQELIDQNKLFILDASPDPDGQDVAGNFDLSGLIERISYAIRKYKAKRVAIDSITAVFQQYDAIYVVRREIFRLIARLKEIGVTTVMTTERVDDYGPIARYGVEEFVSDNVVLLRNVLESEKRRRTLEVLKLRGTVHMKGEYPFTMGMDGISVFALGAMRLTQRSSNIRISSGVKDLDDMCGGGYFQ
;
A
#
# COMPACT_ATOMS: atom_id res chain seq x y z
N ASP A 1 -3.50 -8.36 -19.68
CA ASP A 1 -2.13 -8.68 -20.11
C ASP A 1 -1.29 -7.40 -20.14
N LEU A 2 -0.11 -7.39 -19.50
CA LEU A 2 0.77 -6.23 -19.47
C LEU A 2 1.33 -5.92 -20.85
N GLN A 3 1.63 -6.94 -21.64
CA GLN A 3 2.16 -6.76 -23.00
C GLN A 3 1.17 -6.02 -23.90
N GLU A 4 -0.09 -6.35 -23.81
CA GLU A 4 -1.13 -5.64 -24.56
C GLU A 4 -1.19 -4.14 -24.22
N LEU A 5 -1.01 -3.79 -22.95
CA LEU A 5 -0.97 -2.38 -22.53
C LEU A 5 0.27 -1.66 -23.06
N ILE A 6 1.40 -2.35 -23.14
CA ILE A 6 2.64 -1.81 -23.71
C ILE A 6 2.45 -1.57 -25.22
N ASP A 7 1.91 -2.53 -25.94
CA ASP A 7 1.66 -2.45 -27.38
C ASP A 7 0.67 -1.34 -27.73
N GLN A 8 -0.30 -1.08 -26.85
CA GLN A 8 -1.25 0.02 -26.96
C GLN A 8 -0.69 1.39 -26.49
N ASN A 9 0.58 1.48 -26.12
CA ASN A 9 1.21 2.67 -25.51
C ASN A 9 0.49 3.21 -24.24
N LYS A 10 -0.19 2.33 -23.51
CA LYS A 10 -0.86 2.65 -22.24
C LYS A 10 0.02 2.40 -21.02
N LEU A 11 1.06 1.59 -21.18
CA LEU A 11 2.03 1.26 -20.16
C LEU A 11 3.44 1.38 -20.75
N PHE A 12 4.34 2.01 -19.99
CA PHE A 12 5.77 2.03 -20.26
C PHE A 12 6.51 1.55 -19.02
N ILE A 13 7.42 0.58 -19.18
CA ILE A 13 8.25 0.05 -18.11
C ILE A 13 9.66 0.62 -18.28
N LEU A 14 10.13 1.32 -17.26
CA LEU A 14 11.51 1.83 -17.18
C LEU A 14 12.28 0.96 -16.19
N ASP A 15 13.29 0.25 -16.67
CA ASP A 15 14.22 -0.43 -15.81
C ASP A 15 15.12 0.61 -15.10
N ALA A 16 14.99 0.64 -13.78
CA ALA A 16 15.77 1.50 -12.90
C ALA A 16 16.81 0.70 -12.09
N SER A 17 17.04 -0.56 -12.45
CA SER A 17 18.06 -1.40 -11.80
C SER A 17 19.44 -0.74 -11.90
N PRO A 18 20.27 -0.85 -10.86
CA PRO A 18 21.66 -0.44 -10.92
C PRO A 18 22.39 -1.22 -12.02
N ASP A 19 23.28 -0.55 -12.74
CA ASP A 19 24.15 -1.22 -13.71
C ASP A 19 25.18 -2.10 -12.97
N PRO A 20 25.14 -3.43 -13.10
CA PRO A 20 26.07 -4.30 -12.40
C PRO A 20 27.53 -4.13 -12.84
N ASP A 21 27.76 -3.61 -14.05
CA ASP A 21 29.09 -3.34 -14.62
C ASP A 21 29.49 -1.87 -14.46
N GLY A 22 28.60 -1.03 -13.91
CA GLY A 22 28.89 0.36 -13.63
C GLY A 22 30.00 0.45 -12.60
N GLN A 23 31.18 0.97 -13.02
CA GLN A 23 32.27 1.29 -12.08
C GLN A 23 31.70 2.32 -11.10
N ASP A 24 31.53 1.89 -9.84
CA ASP A 24 31.23 2.77 -8.73
C ASP A 24 32.27 3.89 -8.70
N VAL A 25 31.95 5.03 -9.23
CA VAL A 25 32.71 6.24 -8.99
C VAL A 25 32.51 6.55 -7.50
N ALA A 26 33.48 6.08 -6.71
CA ALA A 26 33.52 6.35 -5.28
C ALA A 26 33.48 7.86 -5.04
N GLY A 27 32.36 8.39 -4.64
CA GLY A 27 32.20 9.78 -4.27
C GLY A 27 30.89 10.39 -4.80
N ASN A 28 30.06 10.84 -3.91
CA ASN A 28 28.78 11.56 -4.14
C ASN A 28 27.81 10.89 -5.09
N PHE A 29 27.04 9.97 -4.52
CA PHE A 29 25.87 9.43 -5.20
C PHE A 29 24.89 10.53 -5.57
N ASP A 30 24.52 10.57 -6.83
CA ASP A 30 23.55 11.50 -7.39
C ASP A 30 22.48 10.77 -8.24
N LEU A 31 21.24 10.78 -7.77
CA LEU A 31 20.10 10.26 -8.52
C LEU A 31 19.66 11.15 -9.69
N SER A 32 20.37 12.22 -9.98
CA SER A 32 19.97 13.16 -11.04
C SER A 32 19.74 12.46 -12.37
N GLY A 33 20.59 11.50 -12.74
CA GLY A 33 20.41 10.72 -13.96
C GLY A 33 19.10 9.92 -13.99
N LEU A 34 18.77 9.24 -12.89
CA LEU A 34 17.52 8.49 -12.78
C LEU A 34 16.30 9.42 -12.78
N ILE A 35 16.36 10.51 -12.02
CA ILE A 35 15.29 11.51 -11.96
C ILE A 35 15.03 12.11 -13.36
N GLU A 36 16.07 12.43 -14.12
CA GLU A 36 15.92 12.93 -15.49
C GLU A 36 15.40 11.86 -16.45
N ARG A 37 15.82 10.60 -16.34
CA ARG A 37 15.27 9.49 -17.13
C ARG A 37 13.77 9.33 -16.88
N ILE A 38 13.34 9.34 -15.61
CA ILE A 38 11.93 9.29 -15.22
C ILE A 38 11.18 10.51 -15.76
N SER A 39 11.72 11.71 -15.57
CA SER A 39 11.13 12.96 -16.05
C SER A 39 10.98 13.00 -17.58
N TYR A 40 11.98 12.50 -18.30
CA TYR A 40 11.94 12.38 -19.76
C TYR A 40 10.84 11.38 -20.20
N ALA A 41 10.77 10.21 -19.57
CA ALA A 41 9.76 9.20 -19.87
C ALA A 41 8.34 9.75 -19.63
N ILE A 42 8.10 10.43 -18.50
CA ILE A 42 6.81 11.05 -18.20
C ILE A 42 6.41 12.03 -19.31
N ARG A 43 7.31 12.90 -19.74
CA ARG A 43 7.04 13.89 -20.79
C ARG A 43 6.81 13.22 -22.15
N LYS A 44 7.67 12.26 -22.52
CA LYS A 44 7.62 11.55 -23.81
C LYS A 44 6.30 10.80 -23.99
N TYR A 45 5.90 10.05 -22.97
CA TYR A 45 4.70 9.21 -23.01
C TYR A 45 3.44 9.92 -22.48
N LYS A 46 3.57 11.20 -22.07
CA LYS A 46 2.48 11.98 -21.46
C LYS A 46 1.82 11.24 -20.29
N ALA A 47 2.65 10.52 -19.51
CA ALA A 47 2.17 9.73 -18.41
C ALA A 47 1.53 10.61 -17.33
N LYS A 48 0.37 10.21 -16.82
CA LYS A 48 -0.32 10.86 -15.71
C LYS A 48 -0.13 10.14 -14.39
N ARG A 49 0.34 8.90 -14.43
CA ARG A 49 0.55 8.03 -13.27
C ARG A 49 1.92 7.39 -13.39
N VAL A 50 2.60 7.30 -12.26
CA VAL A 50 3.91 6.64 -12.13
C VAL A 50 3.83 5.66 -10.97
N ALA A 51 4.31 4.44 -11.17
CA ALA A 51 4.52 3.48 -10.10
C ALA A 51 6.03 3.21 -9.98
N ILE A 52 6.57 3.25 -8.77
CA ILE A 52 7.96 2.93 -8.46
C ILE A 52 7.96 1.74 -7.50
N ASP A 53 8.44 0.59 -7.99
CA ASP A 53 8.50 -0.65 -7.23
C ASP A 53 9.94 -1.21 -7.27
N SER A 54 10.72 -1.06 -6.21
CA SER A 54 10.46 -0.36 -4.95
C SER A 54 11.51 0.73 -4.72
N ILE A 55 11.17 1.72 -3.90
CA ILE A 55 12.16 2.71 -3.43
C ILE A 55 13.30 2.01 -2.70
N THR A 56 13.00 0.98 -1.93
CA THR A 56 14.02 0.19 -1.22
C THR A 56 15.05 -0.40 -2.18
N ALA A 57 14.61 -0.98 -3.30
CA ALA A 57 15.50 -1.58 -4.29
C ALA A 57 16.44 -0.54 -4.94
N VAL A 58 15.91 0.65 -5.25
CA VAL A 58 16.71 1.75 -5.84
C VAL A 58 17.85 2.18 -4.92
N PHE A 59 17.62 2.16 -3.60
CA PHE A 59 18.55 2.71 -2.62
C PHE A 59 19.34 1.66 -1.83
N GLN A 60 19.12 0.38 -2.08
CA GLN A 60 19.73 -0.71 -1.30
C GLN A 60 21.27 -0.69 -1.29
N GLN A 61 21.88 -0.19 -2.35
CA GLN A 61 23.33 -0.12 -2.51
C GLN A 61 24.01 1.04 -1.77
N TYR A 62 23.24 1.90 -1.09
CA TYR A 62 23.76 3.10 -0.43
C TYR A 62 23.78 2.95 1.08
N ASP A 63 24.94 3.09 1.68
CA ASP A 63 25.15 2.95 3.13
C ASP A 63 24.75 4.21 3.91
N ALA A 64 24.88 5.38 3.28
CA ALA A 64 24.66 6.66 3.95
C ALA A 64 23.17 7.06 3.96
N ILE A 65 22.46 6.71 5.02
CA ILE A 65 21.03 6.95 5.16
C ILE A 65 20.60 8.43 4.96
N TYR A 66 21.44 9.38 5.33
CA TYR A 66 21.15 10.82 5.14
C TYR A 66 21.15 11.21 3.65
N VAL A 67 22.02 10.58 2.84
CA VAL A 67 22.06 10.77 1.40
C VAL A 67 20.79 10.19 0.76
N VAL A 68 20.43 8.97 1.14
CA VAL A 68 19.20 8.31 0.68
C VAL A 68 17.96 9.18 0.98
N ARG A 69 17.83 9.68 2.21
CA ARG A 69 16.72 10.57 2.60
C ARG A 69 16.65 11.82 1.75
N ARG A 70 17.79 12.47 1.48
CA ARG A 70 17.86 13.65 0.61
C ARG A 70 17.39 13.33 -0.81
N GLU A 71 17.85 12.22 -1.36
CA GLU A 71 17.53 11.85 -2.74
C GLU A 71 16.07 11.40 -2.90
N ILE A 72 15.48 10.70 -1.92
CA ILE A 72 14.04 10.41 -1.88
C ILE A 72 13.24 11.72 -1.90
N PHE A 73 13.64 12.69 -1.07
CA PHE A 73 12.98 13.99 -1.04
C PHE A 73 13.05 14.71 -2.40
N ARG A 74 14.22 14.71 -3.05
CA ARG A 74 14.41 15.30 -4.39
C ARG A 74 13.54 14.63 -5.45
N LEU A 75 13.51 13.30 -5.47
CA LEU A 75 12.68 12.52 -6.39
C LEU A 75 11.20 12.89 -6.25
N ILE A 76 10.70 12.87 -5.02
CA ILE A 76 9.29 13.17 -4.75
C ILE A 76 8.96 14.62 -5.09
N ALA A 77 9.82 15.57 -4.74
CA ALA A 77 9.65 16.97 -5.09
C ALA A 77 9.55 17.17 -6.61
N ARG A 78 10.40 16.47 -7.37
CA ARG A 78 10.40 16.53 -8.84
C ARG A 78 9.13 15.94 -9.44
N LEU A 79 8.65 14.80 -8.93
CA LEU A 79 7.40 14.18 -9.39
C LEU A 79 6.18 15.06 -9.10
N LYS A 80 6.16 15.73 -7.93
CA LYS A 80 5.12 16.72 -7.59
C LYS A 80 5.16 17.95 -8.51
N GLU A 81 6.34 18.46 -8.81
CA GLU A 81 6.50 19.58 -9.74
C GLU A 81 5.98 19.25 -11.15
N ILE A 82 6.23 18.04 -11.63
CA ILE A 82 5.71 17.56 -12.92
C ILE A 82 4.18 17.37 -12.88
N GLY A 83 3.60 17.18 -11.71
CA GLY A 83 2.14 17.06 -11.51
C GLY A 83 1.58 15.67 -11.82
N VAL A 84 2.39 14.60 -11.68
CA VAL A 84 1.93 13.22 -11.88
C VAL A 84 1.47 12.60 -10.57
N THR A 85 0.47 11.73 -10.63
CA THR A 85 0.09 10.88 -9.50
C THR A 85 1.09 9.74 -9.37
N THR A 86 1.76 9.66 -8.22
CA THR A 86 2.80 8.66 -7.99
C THR A 86 2.40 7.70 -6.90
N VAL A 87 2.57 6.40 -7.15
CA VAL A 87 2.52 5.31 -6.16
C VAL A 87 3.93 4.77 -6.00
N MET A 88 4.39 4.68 -4.76
CA MET A 88 5.71 4.11 -4.45
C MET A 88 5.53 3.01 -3.43
N THR A 89 6.19 1.88 -3.66
CA THR A 89 6.29 0.81 -2.67
C THR A 89 7.60 0.94 -1.91
N THR A 90 7.56 0.57 -0.63
CA THR A 90 8.74 0.48 0.23
C THR A 90 8.60 -0.74 1.13
N GLU A 91 9.71 -1.37 1.43
CA GLU A 91 9.73 -2.55 2.31
C GLU A 91 9.81 -2.12 3.77
N ARG A 92 9.25 -2.96 4.62
CA ARG A 92 9.35 -2.84 6.08
C ARG A 92 10.14 -4.02 6.62
N VAL A 93 10.88 -3.76 7.70
CA VAL A 93 11.66 -4.82 8.37
C VAL A 93 10.76 -5.65 9.27
N ASP A 94 9.81 -4.98 9.96
CA ASP A 94 8.90 -5.60 10.93
C ASP A 94 7.45 -5.21 10.66
N ASP A 95 6.51 -6.11 10.99
CA ASP A 95 5.08 -5.87 10.79
C ASP A 95 4.55 -4.69 11.61
N TYR A 96 5.10 -4.45 12.82
CA TYR A 96 4.72 -3.36 13.73
C TYR A 96 5.87 -2.43 14.12
N GLY A 97 6.98 -2.51 13.41
CA GLY A 97 8.14 -1.64 13.55
C GLY A 97 7.98 -0.28 12.83
N PRO A 98 9.11 0.37 12.49
CA PRO A 98 9.11 1.61 11.72
C PRO A 98 8.26 1.51 10.45
N ILE A 99 7.59 2.60 10.07
CA ILE A 99 6.64 2.64 8.95
C ILE A 99 7.33 2.31 7.63
N ALA A 100 8.51 2.91 7.43
CA ALA A 100 9.30 2.73 6.22
C ALA A 100 10.78 2.56 6.57
N ARG A 101 11.56 1.95 5.68
CA ARG A 101 12.95 1.58 5.92
C ARG A 101 13.85 2.79 6.18
N TYR A 102 13.65 3.89 5.47
CA TYR A 102 14.50 5.08 5.58
C TYR A 102 13.91 6.15 6.50
N GLY A 103 12.64 6.03 6.91
CA GLY A 103 11.99 6.90 7.88
C GLY A 103 11.78 8.32 7.38
N VAL A 104 11.60 8.50 6.08
CA VAL A 104 11.27 9.79 5.45
C VAL A 104 10.07 9.67 4.52
N GLU A 105 9.81 8.51 3.97
CA GLU A 105 8.82 8.23 2.95
C GLU A 105 7.41 8.66 3.41
N GLU A 106 7.08 8.36 4.66
CA GLU A 106 5.78 8.73 5.25
C GLU A 106 5.61 10.24 5.47
N PHE A 107 6.72 10.99 5.62
CA PHE A 107 6.64 12.44 5.81
C PHE A 107 6.43 13.19 4.50
N VAL A 108 7.04 12.72 3.42
CA VAL A 108 7.01 13.39 2.12
C VAL A 108 5.82 12.98 1.25
N SER A 109 5.20 11.83 1.54
CA SER A 109 4.01 11.32 0.86
C SER A 109 2.75 12.04 1.33
N ASP A 110 1.77 12.18 0.44
CA ASP A 110 0.46 12.74 0.77
C ASP A 110 -0.47 11.68 1.38
N ASN A 111 -0.29 10.43 0.96
CA ASN A 111 -1.04 9.28 1.46
C ASN A 111 -0.07 8.17 1.85
N VAL A 112 -0.39 7.45 2.93
CA VAL A 112 0.38 6.30 3.41
C VAL A 112 -0.58 5.17 3.71
N VAL A 113 -0.39 4.05 3.01
CA VAL A 113 -1.15 2.82 3.19
C VAL A 113 -0.19 1.72 3.62
N LEU A 114 -0.48 1.08 4.72
CA LEU A 114 0.27 -0.06 5.23
C LEU A 114 -0.42 -1.37 4.86
N LEU A 115 0.34 -2.29 4.31
CA LEU A 115 -0.09 -3.67 4.08
C LEU A 115 0.71 -4.58 5.01
N ARG A 116 0.03 -5.42 5.77
CA ARG A 116 0.65 -6.40 6.66
C ARG A 116 0.24 -7.81 6.29
N ASN A 117 1.10 -8.79 6.59
CA ASN A 117 0.82 -10.21 6.41
C ASN A 117 1.31 -10.98 7.64
N VAL A 118 0.65 -10.74 8.77
CA VAL A 118 1.04 -11.22 10.09
C VAL A 118 0.67 -12.68 10.27
N LEU A 119 1.56 -13.46 10.92
CA LEU A 119 1.25 -14.81 11.37
C LEU A 119 0.60 -14.72 12.75
N GLU A 120 -0.69 -15.06 12.83
CA GLU A 120 -1.47 -15.06 14.07
C GLU A 120 -2.10 -16.45 14.27
N SER A 121 -1.77 -17.10 15.36
CA SER A 121 -2.31 -18.44 15.69
C SER A 121 -2.24 -19.41 14.51
N GLU A 122 -1.05 -19.59 13.93
CA GLU A 122 -0.76 -20.48 12.79
C GLU A 122 -1.42 -20.09 11.45
N LYS A 123 -2.14 -18.98 11.39
CA LYS A 123 -2.78 -18.47 10.18
C LYS A 123 -2.19 -17.14 9.77
N ARG A 124 -2.00 -16.95 8.45
CA ARG A 124 -1.62 -15.66 7.89
C ARG A 124 -2.84 -14.75 7.77
N ARG A 125 -2.74 -13.58 8.40
CA ARG A 125 -3.75 -12.53 8.31
C ARG A 125 -3.19 -11.36 7.53
N ARG A 126 -3.86 -11.02 6.43
CA ARG A 126 -3.53 -9.82 5.64
C ARG A 126 -4.40 -8.68 6.08
N THR A 127 -3.78 -7.55 6.43
CA THR A 127 -4.50 -6.33 6.83
C THR A 127 -3.99 -5.13 6.07
N LEU A 128 -4.90 -4.19 5.80
CA LEU A 128 -4.63 -2.88 5.22
C LEU A 128 -5.01 -1.81 6.25
N GLU A 129 -4.12 -0.84 6.43
CA GLU A 129 -4.37 0.34 7.25
C GLU A 129 -4.05 1.60 6.46
N VAL A 130 -4.97 2.57 6.46
CA VAL A 130 -4.70 3.92 5.96
C VAL A 130 -4.15 4.75 7.12
N LEU A 131 -2.85 4.95 7.14
CA LEU A 131 -2.18 5.70 8.20
C LEU A 131 -2.32 7.20 8.01
N LYS A 132 -2.24 7.66 6.76
CA LYS A 132 -2.29 9.07 6.38
C LYS A 132 -3.06 9.23 5.08
N LEU A 133 -3.95 10.21 5.05
CA LEU A 133 -4.66 10.62 3.85
C LEU A 133 -4.90 12.13 3.93
N ARG A 134 -4.13 12.92 3.17
CA ARG A 134 -4.21 14.37 3.18
C ARG A 134 -5.50 14.86 2.52
N GLY A 135 -6.10 15.89 3.11
CA GLY A 135 -7.24 16.60 2.54
C GLY A 135 -8.59 15.94 2.75
N THR A 136 -8.66 14.79 3.42
CA THR A 136 -9.92 14.11 3.73
C THR A 136 -9.84 13.30 5.03
N VAL A 137 -10.99 12.98 5.57
CA VAL A 137 -11.11 12.04 6.69
C VAL A 137 -11.05 10.60 6.17
N HIS A 138 -10.52 9.71 6.97
CA HIS A 138 -10.48 8.28 6.68
C HIS A 138 -10.76 7.46 7.93
N MET A 139 -11.18 6.24 7.74
CA MET A 139 -11.39 5.28 8.82
C MET A 139 -10.03 4.81 9.34
N LYS A 140 -9.86 4.82 10.66
CA LYS A 140 -8.64 4.33 11.32
C LYS A 140 -8.78 2.84 11.63
N GLY A 141 -7.61 2.18 11.75
CA GLY A 141 -7.51 0.78 12.12
C GLY A 141 -7.12 -0.13 10.97
N GLU A 142 -6.94 -1.40 11.29
CA GLU A 142 -6.55 -2.43 10.34
C GLU A 142 -7.76 -3.16 9.81
N TYR A 143 -7.86 -3.25 8.49
CA TYR A 143 -8.95 -3.91 7.79
C TYR A 143 -8.44 -5.16 7.08
N PRO A 144 -9.06 -6.32 7.30
CA PRO A 144 -8.73 -7.52 6.54
C PRO A 144 -8.91 -7.30 5.04
N PHE A 145 -8.02 -7.87 4.24
CA PHE A 145 -8.18 -7.87 2.80
C PHE A 145 -7.82 -9.23 2.18
N THR A 146 -8.37 -9.49 1.02
CA THR A 146 -8.03 -10.63 0.17
C THR A 146 -7.50 -10.16 -1.17
N MET A 147 -6.71 -11.03 -1.81
CA MET A 147 -6.24 -10.85 -3.19
C MET A 147 -6.87 -11.94 -4.05
N GLY A 148 -7.55 -11.56 -5.09
CA GLY A 148 -8.20 -12.44 -6.06
C GLY A 148 -7.86 -12.03 -7.49
N MET A 149 -8.52 -12.66 -8.45
CA MET A 149 -8.35 -12.35 -9.89
C MET A 149 -8.74 -10.91 -10.22
N ASP A 150 -9.69 -10.34 -9.46
CA ASP A 150 -10.17 -8.97 -9.64
C ASP A 150 -9.35 -7.93 -8.83
N GLY A 151 -8.26 -8.35 -8.18
CA GLY A 151 -7.40 -7.48 -7.38
C GLY A 151 -7.61 -7.60 -5.87
N ILE A 152 -7.52 -6.48 -5.16
CA ILE A 152 -7.61 -6.42 -3.69
C ILE A 152 -9.03 -6.07 -3.27
N SER A 153 -9.62 -6.91 -2.40
CA SER A 153 -10.91 -6.67 -1.75
C SER A 153 -10.70 -6.42 -0.26
N VAL A 154 -11.13 -5.25 0.22
CA VAL A 154 -10.98 -4.83 1.63
C VAL A 154 -12.31 -4.97 2.37
N PHE A 155 -12.28 -5.59 3.55
CA PHE A 155 -13.45 -5.80 4.40
C PHE A 155 -13.50 -4.74 5.50
N ALA A 156 -14.23 -3.65 5.25
CA ALA A 156 -14.42 -2.56 6.22
C ALA A 156 -15.53 -2.92 7.23
N LEU A 157 -15.18 -3.69 8.27
CA LEU A 157 -16.14 -4.16 9.28
C LEU A 157 -16.92 -3.01 9.96
N GLY A 158 -16.31 -1.82 10.09
CA GLY A 158 -16.98 -0.64 10.65
C GLY A 158 -18.10 -0.04 9.77
N ALA A 159 -18.19 -0.44 8.51
CA ALA A 159 -19.26 -0.01 7.59
C ALA A 159 -20.47 -0.97 7.60
N MET A 160 -20.35 -2.12 8.24
CA MET A 160 -21.46 -3.05 8.40
C MET A 160 -22.42 -2.50 9.47
N ARG A 161 -23.38 -1.68 9.06
CA ARG A 161 -24.55 -1.40 9.89
C ARG A 161 -25.36 -2.69 9.96
N LEU A 162 -25.48 -3.26 11.14
CA LEU A 162 -26.47 -4.30 11.40
C LEU A 162 -27.86 -3.67 11.18
N THR A 163 -28.43 -3.93 10.01
CA THR A 163 -29.79 -3.49 9.67
C THR A 163 -30.83 -4.51 10.11
N GLN A 164 -30.39 -5.53 10.83
CA GLN A 164 -31.29 -6.55 11.35
C GLN A 164 -32.24 -5.91 12.36
N ARG A 165 -33.52 -5.96 12.05
CA ARG A 165 -34.56 -5.54 12.98
C ARG A 165 -34.63 -6.58 14.09
N SER A 166 -34.51 -6.15 15.33
CA SER A 166 -34.80 -7.03 16.46
C SER A 166 -36.29 -7.41 16.40
N SER A 167 -36.57 -8.70 16.41
CA SER A 167 -37.92 -9.24 16.47
C SER A 167 -38.20 -9.71 17.90
N ASN A 168 -39.41 -9.48 18.38
CA ASN A 168 -39.87 -10.07 19.64
C ASN A 168 -40.41 -11.49 19.44
N ILE A 169 -40.41 -11.99 18.21
CA ILE A 169 -40.83 -13.35 17.88
C ILE A 169 -39.79 -14.32 18.36
N ARG A 170 -40.21 -15.33 19.11
CA ARG A 170 -39.30 -16.40 19.56
C ARG A 170 -39.45 -17.62 18.67
N ILE A 171 -38.33 -18.25 18.36
CA ILE A 171 -38.26 -19.48 17.58
C ILE A 171 -37.78 -20.58 18.49
N SER A 172 -38.49 -21.70 18.53
CA SER A 172 -38.10 -22.89 19.29
C SER A 172 -36.78 -23.46 18.76
N SER A 173 -35.89 -23.83 19.66
CA SER A 173 -34.65 -24.60 19.35
C SER A 173 -34.95 -26.06 18.97
N GLY A 174 -36.18 -26.54 19.20
CA GLY A 174 -36.52 -27.92 19.10
C GLY A 174 -36.22 -28.76 20.36
N VAL A 175 -35.64 -28.15 21.40
CA VAL A 175 -35.34 -28.78 22.70
C VAL A 175 -36.11 -28.02 23.75
N LYS A 176 -37.16 -28.66 24.31
CA LYS A 176 -38.08 -28.02 25.23
C LYS A 176 -37.41 -27.38 26.43
N ASP A 177 -36.54 -28.14 27.11
CA ASP A 177 -35.86 -27.66 28.31
C ASP A 177 -34.95 -26.45 28.05
N LEU A 178 -34.35 -26.35 26.86
CA LEU A 178 -33.56 -25.21 26.43
C LEU A 178 -34.43 -24.01 26.12
N ASP A 179 -35.58 -24.24 25.50
CA ASP A 179 -36.53 -23.17 25.18
C ASP A 179 -37.10 -22.59 26.49
N ASP A 180 -37.41 -23.44 27.46
CA ASP A 180 -37.88 -23.01 28.80
C ASP A 180 -36.84 -22.18 29.53
N MET A 181 -35.57 -22.57 29.46
CA MET A 181 -34.42 -21.79 30.00
C MET A 181 -34.24 -20.43 29.30
N CYS A 182 -34.55 -20.36 28.00
CA CYS A 182 -34.46 -19.14 27.19
C CYS A 182 -35.75 -18.30 27.18
N GLY A 183 -36.75 -18.64 28.02
CA GLY A 183 -38.04 -17.94 28.13
C GLY A 183 -38.91 -18.09 26.87
N GLY A 184 -38.88 -19.28 26.22
CA GLY A 184 -39.69 -19.66 25.09
C GLY A 184 -38.98 -19.71 23.74
N GLY A 185 -37.67 -19.87 23.74
CA GLY A 185 -36.82 -19.98 22.52
C GLY A 185 -35.97 -18.76 22.23
N TYR A 186 -35.32 -18.74 21.06
CA TYR A 186 -34.43 -17.65 20.62
C TYR A 186 -35.21 -16.53 19.91
N PHE A 187 -34.73 -15.32 20.01
CA PHE A 187 -35.27 -14.22 19.19
C PHE A 187 -34.89 -14.41 17.71
N GLN A 188 -35.86 -14.15 16.83
CA GLN A 188 -35.65 -14.18 15.38
C GLN A 188 -34.87 -12.96 14.92
#